data_3c5e895c86b5cbd22bba59417577b03e
#
_entry.id   3c5e895c86b5cbd22bba59417577b03e
#
_cell.length_a   1.000
_cell.length_b   1.000
_cell.length_c   1.000
_cell.angle_alpha   90.00
_cell.angle_beta   90.00
_cell.angle_gamma   90.00
#
_symmetry.space_group_name_H-M   'P 1'
#
loop_
_entity.id
_entity.type
_entity.pdbx_description
1 polymer ?
#
loop_
_entity_poly.entity_id
_entity_poly.type
_entity_poly.pdbx_seq_one_letter_code
_entity_poly.pdbx_strand_id
1 'polypeptide(L)'
;YDDLDTICKNIHDKLVSGIEKRLVADAKVGYLLSGGLDSSLVCAIAARQSDKPIRTFAIGMSEDAIDLKYAKQVADYIKSEHTEVIITKDDVLSSLDSVIELLGTFDITTIRASMGMYLLCKYIHEKTDIKVLLTGEISDELFGYKYTDFAPSAEEFQKESQKRVRELHMYDVLRADRCISVNSLEARVPFGDLDFVEYV
;
A
#
# COMPACT_ATOMS: atom_id res chain seq x y z
N TYR A 1 -16.68 6.30 -25.70
CA TYR A 1 -15.58 6.53 -24.74
C TYR A 1 -15.69 7.96 -24.25
N ASP A 2 -15.52 8.19 -22.95
CA ASP A 2 -15.46 9.51 -22.36
C ASP A 2 -14.19 10.24 -22.84
N ASP A 3 -14.22 11.58 -22.83
CA ASP A 3 -13.00 12.36 -23.06
C ASP A 3 -12.03 12.21 -21.87
N LEU A 4 -10.75 12.52 -22.10
CA LEU A 4 -9.69 12.33 -21.12
C LEU A 4 -9.95 13.10 -19.82
N ASP A 5 -10.48 14.32 -19.89
CA ASP A 5 -10.73 15.15 -18.70
C ASP A 5 -11.84 14.54 -17.84
N THR A 6 -12.88 14.00 -18.47
CA THR A 6 -13.95 13.26 -17.79
C THR A 6 -13.42 11.99 -17.14
N ILE A 7 -12.56 11.22 -17.84
CA ILE A 7 -11.93 10.01 -17.27
C ILE A 7 -11.08 10.36 -16.05
N CYS A 8 -10.19 11.35 -16.17
CA CYS A 8 -9.34 11.79 -15.06
C CYS A 8 -10.16 12.27 -13.86
N LYS A 9 -11.23 13.02 -14.10
CA LYS A 9 -12.13 13.49 -13.05
C LYS A 9 -12.82 12.32 -12.34
N ASN A 10 -13.32 11.36 -13.08
CA ASN A 10 -14.03 10.20 -12.51
C ASN A 10 -13.07 9.32 -11.69
N ILE A 11 -11.85 9.08 -12.17
CA ILE A 11 -10.80 8.37 -11.41
C ILE A 11 -10.51 9.11 -10.09
N HIS A 12 -10.30 10.43 -10.16
CA HIS A 12 -10.07 11.25 -8.98
C HIS A 12 -11.23 11.15 -7.97
N ASP A 13 -12.45 11.40 -8.41
CA ASP A 13 -13.61 11.45 -7.53
C ASP A 13 -13.92 10.09 -6.88
N LYS A 14 -13.75 9.01 -7.62
CA LYS A 14 -13.95 7.65 -7.11
C LYS A 14 -12.85 7.24 -6.13
N LEU A 15 -11.59 7.60 -6.37
CA LEU A 15 -10.51 7.33 -5.42
C LEU A 15 -10.70 8.13 -4.13
N VAL A 16 -11.08 9.41 -4.22
CA VAL A 16 -11.42 10.23 -3.06
C VAL A 16 -12.51 9.58 -2.24
N SER A 17 -13.63 9.20 -2.89
CA SER A 17 -14.74 8.50 -2.22
C SER A 17 -14.32 7.16 -1.61
N GLY A 18 -13.46 6.40 -2.32
CA GLY A 18 -12.90 5.14 -1.83
C GLY A 18 -12.10 5.32 -0.54
N ILE A 19 -11.34 6.41 -0.43
CA ILE A 19 -10.59 6.75 0.78
C ILE A 19 -11.54 7.20 1.88
N GLU A 20 -12.50 8.08 1.60
CA GLU A 20 -13.50 8.54 2.59
C GLU A 20 -14.22 7.39 3.29
N LYS A 21 -14.69 6.42 2.51
CA LYS A 21 -15.34 5.21 3.05
C LYS A 21 -14.44 4.46 4.04
N ARG A 22 -13.11 4.50 3.84
CA ARG A 22 -12.12 3.76 4.63
C ARG A 22 -11.56 4.54 5.82
N LEU A 23 -11.94 5.81 5.98
CA LEU A 23 -11.58 6.61 7.15
C LEU A 23 -12.54 6.41 8.33
N VAL A 24 -13.69 5.82 8.10
CA VAL A 24 -14.67 5.52 9.17
C VAL A 24 -14.13 4.38 10.04
N ALA A 25 -13.63 4.70 11.22
CA ALA A 25 -13.02 3.75 12.13
C ALA A 25 -13.22 4.16 13.60
N ASP A 26 -13.48 3.17 14.46
CA ASP A 26 -13.50 3.34 15.92
C ASP A 26 -12.09 3.28 16.55
N ALA A 27 -11.13 2.74 15.77
CA ALA A 27 -9.74 2.60 16.16
C ALA A 27 -8.85 3.64 15.47
N LYS A 28 -7.64 3.85 15.99
CA LYS A 28 -6.68 4.76 15.39
C LYS A 28 -6.16 4.21 14.07
N VAL A 29 -6.13 5.10 13.08
CA VAL A 29 -5.72 4.82 11.71
C VAL A 29 -4.29 5.31 11.48
N GLY A 30 -3.47 4.47 10.85
CA GLY A 30 -2.14 4.79 10.33
C GLY A 30 -2.07 4.58 8.83
N TYR A 31 -1.00 5.03 8.22
CA TYR A 31 -0.82 5.01 6.76
C TYR A 31 0.57 4.51 6.40
N LEU A 32 0.66 3.54 5.51
CA LEU A 32 1.93 3.11 4.95
C LEU A 32 2.33 4.07 3.83
N LEU A 33 3.51 4.67 3.94
CA LEU A 33 4.00 5.68 3.01
C LEU A 33 5.39 5.29 2.50
N SER A 34 5.47 4.73 1.30
CA SER A 34 6.73 4.34 0.66
C SER A 34 7.39 5.47 -0.13
N GLY A 35 6.67 6.58 -0.37
CA GLY A 35 7.10 7.65 -1.28
C GLY A 35 6.83 7.36 -2.77
N GLY A 36 6.30 6.17 -3.11
CA GLY A 36 5.74 5.87 -4.43
C GLY A 36 4.43 6.61 -4.67
N LEU A 37 3.98 6.66 -5.93
CA LEU A 37 2.78 7.42 -6.33
C LEU A 37 1.54 6.99 -5.54
N ASP A 38 1.28 5.70 -5.47
CA ASP A 38 0.03 5.14 -4.93
C ASP A 38 -0.14 5.42 -3.44
N SER A 39 0.86 5.06 -2.64
CA SER A 39 0.87 5.35 -1.21
C SER A 39 0.82 6.85 -0.91
N SER A 40 1.48 7.66 -1.76
CA SER A 40 1.48 9.11 -1.63
C SER A 40 0.11 9.72 -1.93
N LEU A 41 -0.61 9.22 -2.95
CA LEU A 41 -1.98 9.65 -3.26
C LEU A 41 -2.94 9.31 -2.12
N VAL A 42 -2.89 8.09 -1.59
CA VAL A 42 -3.72 7.69 -0.45
C VAL A 42 -3.47 8.60 0.75
N CYS A 43 -2.21 8.83 1.11
CA CYS A 43 -1.85 9.70 2.23
C CYS A 43 -2.25 11.17 1.99
N ALA A 44 -2.04 11.69 0.77
CA ALA A 44 -2.35 13.09 0.46
C ALA A 44 -3.86 13.37 0.47
N ILE A 45 -4.66 12.45 -0.05
CA ILE A 45 -6.12 12.57 -0.03
C ILE A 45 -6.64 12.45 1.40
N ALA A 46 -6.17 11.46 2.16
CA ALA A 46 -6.56 11.29 3.57
C ALA A 46 -6.17 12.49 4.43
N ALA A 47 -4.99 13.07 4.22
CA ALA A 47 -4.55 14.25 4.94
C ALA A 47 -5.45 15.48 4.71
N ARG A 48 -6.00 15.62 3.47
CA ARG A 48 -6.95 16.71 3.16
C ARG A 48 -8.32 16.54 3.82
N GLN A 49 -8.67 15.31 4.20
CA GLN A 49 -9.95 14.97 4.84
C GLN A 49 -9.84 14.90 6.36
N SER A 50 -8.65 15.10 6.91
CA SER A 50 -8.39 15.02 8.34
C SER A 50 -8.16 16.41 8.93
N ASP A 51 -8.82 16.69 10.06
CA ASP A 51 -8.60 17.93 10.84
C ASP A 51 -7.27 17.92 11.62
N LYS A 52 -6.63 16.76 11.71
CA LYS A 52 -5.36 16.56 12.43
C LYS A 52 -4.32 15.94 11.52
N PRO A 53 -3.02 16.16 11.80
CA PRO A 53 -1.97 15.45 11.09
C PRO A 53 -2.20 13.93 11.13
N ILE A 54 -2.14 13.30 9.95
CA ILE A 54 -2.22 11.85 9.86
C ILE A 54 -0.88 11.23 10.27
N ARG A 55 -0.91 9.97 10.75
CA ARG A 55 0.29 9.24 11.17
C ARG A 55 0.77 8.33 10.05
N THR A 56 1.95 8.63 9.48
CA THR A 56 2.52 7.90 8.35
C THR A 56 3.76 7.11 8.77
N PHE A 57 3.99 5.97 8.14
CA PHE A 57 5.08 5.06 8.47
C PHE A 57 5.81 4.63 7.20
N ALA A 58 7.14 4.64 7.27
CA ALA A 58 8.02 4.11 6.24
C ALA A 58 9.09 3.21 6.87
N ILE A 59 9.71 2.35 6.06
CA ILE A 59 10.76 1.44 6.50
C ILE A 59 11.92 1.45 5.53
N GLY A 60 13.13 1.35 6.04
CA GLY A 60 14.35 1.25 5.23
C GLY A 60 15.48 0.55 5.96
N MET A 61 16.48 0.07 5.23
CA MET A 61 17.67 -0.60 5.80
C MET A 61 18.76 0.38 6.22
N SER A 62 18.64 1.65 5.86
CA SER A 62 19.54 2.72 6.26
C SER A 62 18.81 4.06 6.19
N GLU A 63 19.32 5.06 6.88
CA GLU A 63 18.78 6.43 6.82
C GLU A 63 18.87 7.04 5.40
N ASP A 64 19.80 6.56 4.58
CA ASP A 64 20.02 7.00 3.19
C ASP A 64 19.17 6.19 2.19
N ALA A 65 18.28 5.29 2.64
CA ALA A 65 17.41 4.54 1.75
C ALA A 65 16.57 5.50 0.90
N ILE A 66 16.59 5.28 -0.43
CA ILE A 66 15.93 6.18 -1.38
C ILE A 66 14.42 6.30 -1.12
N ASP A 67 13.79 5.22 -0.72
CA ASP A 67 12.36 5.21 -0.41
C ASP A 67 12.05 6.08 0.81
N LEU A 68 12.88 6.04 1.87
CA LEU A 68 12.72 6.92 3.03
C LEU A 68 12.84 8.39 2.65
N LYS A 69 13.77 8.72 1.77
CA LYS A 69 13.92 10.09 1.26
C LYS A 69 12.66 10.60 0.58
N TYR A 70 12.05 9.80 -0.29
CA TYR A 70 10.82 10.20 -0.96
C TYR A 70 9.61 10.18 -0.02
N ALA A 71 9.51 9.19 0.86
CA ALA A 71 8.48 9.14 1.89
C ALA A 71 8.53 10.40 2.78
N LYS A 72 9.72 10.81 3.20
CA LYS A 72 9.94 12.04 3.98
C LYS A 72 9.49 13.30 3.24
N GLN A 73 9.80 13.43 1.95
CA GLN A 73 9.36 14.57 1.14
C GLN A 73 7.83 14.67 1.08
N VAL A 74 7.15 13.54 0.87
CA VAL A 74 5.68 13.51 0.88
C VAL A 74 5.14 13.82 2.27
N ALA A 75 5.70 13.23 3.31
CA ALA A 75 5.29 13.46 4.69
C ALA A 75 5.40 14.95 5.09
N ASP A 76 6.50 15.61 4.71
CA ASP A 76 6.69 17.04 4.95
C ASP A 76 5.69 17.90 4.16
N TYR A 77 5.41 17.52 2.92
CA TYR A 77 4.42 18.21 2.09
C TYR A 77 3.01 18.15 2.67
N ILE A 78 2.57 16.97 3.11
CA ILE A 78 1.24 16.77 3.71
C ILE A 78 1.19 17.08 5.20
N LYS A 79 2.34 17.41 5.81
CA LYS A 79 2.49 17.72 7.25
C LYS A 79 2.02 16.60 8.15
N SER A 80 2.34 15.34 7.80
CA SER A 80 2.01 14.18 8.62
C SER A 80 2.96 14.01 9.81
N GLU A 81 2.49 13.29 10.84
CA GLU A 81 3.34 12.74 11.89
C GLU A 81 4.04 11.50 11.33
N HIS A 82 5.23 11.69 10.76
CA HIS A 82 5.96 10.64 10.05
C HIS A 82 6.94 9.89 10.94
N THR A 83 6.92 8.57 10.84
CA THR A 83 7.86 7.67 11.53
C THR A 83 8.63 6.85 10.50
N GLU A 84 9.96 6.97 10.54
CA GLU A 84 10.87 6.14 9.76
C GLU A 84 11.39 4.99 10.64
N VAL A 85 11.20 3.76 10.17
CA VAL A 85 11.67 2.56 10.85
C VAL A 85 12.93 2.06 10.14
N ILE A 86 14.05 2.12 10.84
CA ILE A 86 15.32 1.62 10.30
C ILE A 86 15.51 0.19 10.79
N ILE A 87 15.69 -0.73 9.85
CA ILE A 87 15.95 -2.14 10.12
C ILE A 87 17.35 -2.53 9.69
N THR A 88 17.91 -3.50 10.40
CA THR A 88 19.21 -4.06 10.12
C THR A 88 19.12 -5.36 9.32
N LYS A 89 20.25 -5.80 8.79
CA LYS A 89 20.36 -7.14 8.19
C LYS A 89 20.00 -8.25 9.18
N ASP A 90 20.36 -8.08 10.45
CA ASP A 90 20.08 -9.07 11.48
C ASP A 90 18.58 -9.12 11.81
N ASP A 91 17.86 -7.99 11.78
CA ASP A 91 16.40 -7.97 11.92
C ASP A 91 15.73 -8.76 10.81
N VAL A 92 16.21 -8.58 9.57
CA VAL A 92 15.70 -9.33 8.40
C VAL A 92 15.98 -10.82 8.55
N LEU A 93 17.22 -11.20 8.85
CA LEU A 93 17.62 -12.61 8.97
C LEU A 93 16.88 -13.32 10.12
N SER A 94 16.74 -12.68 11.27
CA SER A 94 16.05 -13.25 12.42
C SER A 94 14.54 -13.43 12.23
N SER A 95 13.94 -12.70 11.30
CA SER A 95 12.51 -12.78 10.97
C SER A 95 12.20 -13.72 9.82
N LEU A 96 13.20 -14.26 9.13
CA LEU A 96 13.03 -15.00 7.88
C LEU A 96 12.15 -16.24 8.04
N ASP A 97 12.42 -17.07 9.04
CA ASP A 97 11.67 -18.32 9.28
C ASP A 97 10.21 -18.00 9.61
N SER A 98 9.96 -16.98 10.44
CA SER A 98 8.61 -16.54 10.79
C SER A 98 7.83 -16.03 9.56
N VAL A 99 8.50 -15.33 8.67
CA VAL A 99 7.85 -14.84 7.42
C VAL A 99 7.56 -15.98 6.45
N ILE A 100 8.46 -16.97 6.31
CA ILE A 100 8.23 -18.16 5.49
C ILE A 100 7.02 -18.96 6.03
N GLU A 101 6.98 -19.19 7.34
CA GLU A 101 5.88 -19.89 8.00
C GLU A 101 4.55 -19.14 7.79
N LEU A 102 4.54 -17.83 8.03
CA LEU A 102 3.38 -16.96 7.84
C LEU A 102 2.82 -17.02 6.42
N LEU A 103 3.71 -16.91 5.43
CA LEU A 103 3.31 -16.89 4.02
C LEU A 103 2.91 -18.27 3.51
N GLY A 104 3.47 -19.34 4.07
CA GLY A 104 3.26 -20.71 3.61
C GLY A 104 3.78 -20.96 2.21
N THR A 105 4.84 -20.25 1.81
CA THR A 105 5.47 -20.37 0.48
C THR A 105 6.99 -20.26 0.58
N PHE A 106 7.69 -20.87 -0.39
CA PHE A 106 9.13 -20.73 -0.59
C PHE A 106 9.45 -19.83 -1.79
N ASP A 107 8.45 -19.14 -2.36
CA ASP A 107 8.70 -18.18 -3.44
C ASP A 107 9.56 -17.03 -2.93
N ILE A 108 10.75 -16.88 -3.53
CA ILE A 108 11.74 -15.90 -3.08
C ILE A 108 11.27 -14.46 -3.26
N THR A 109 10.47 -14.18 -4.29
CA THR A 109 9.97 -12.83 -4.57
C THR A 109 8.96 -12.41 -3.51
N THR A 110 8.02 -13.29 -3.21
CA THR A 110 7.01 -13.09 -2.16
C THR A 110 7.66 -12.91 -0.78
N ILE A 111 8.60 -13.78 -0.42
CA ILE A 111 9.30 -13.69 0.88
C ILE A 111 10.05 -12.37 0.99
N ARG A 112 10.87 -12.03 -0.01
CA ARG A 112 11.68 -10.79 -0.01
C ARG A 112 10.81 -9.55 0.12
N ALA A 113 9.72 -9.47 -0.63
CA ALA A 113 8.80 -8.35 -0.60
C ALA A 113 8.04 -8.23 0.73
N SER A 114 7.85 -9.34 1.43
CA SER A 114 7.14 -9.40 2.71
C SER A 114 7.97 -8.95 3.91
N MET A 115 9.29 -9.08 3.85
CA MET A 115 10.17 -8.81 5.00
C MET A 115 9.99 -7.40 5.57
N GLY A 116 10.05 -6.39 4.71
CA GLY A 116 9.87 -4.99 5.13
C GLY A 116 8.48 -4.73 5.70
N MET A 117 7.44 -5.21 5.02
CA MET A 117 6.06 -5.02 5.48
C MET A 117 5.79 -5.71 6.83
N TYR A 118 6.26 -6.94 7.00
CA TYR A 118 6.13 -7.67 8.27
C TYR A 118 6.81 -6.93 9.42
N LEU A 119 8.06 -6.48 9.24
CA LEU A 119 8.82 -5.78 10.26
C LEU A 119 8.22 -4.40 10.60
N LEU A 120 7.72 -3.68 9.58
CA LEU A 120 7.04 -2.41 9.78
C LEU A 120 5.74 -2.59 10.56
N CYS A 121 4.92 -3.56 10.20
CA CYS A 121 3.66 -3.86 10.88
C CYS A 121 3.91 -4.33 12.33
N LYS A 122 4.95 -5.12 12.56
CA LYS A 122 5.38 -5.52 13.91
C LYS A 122 5.75 -4.31 14.75
N TYR A 123 6.55 -3.38 14.20
CA TYR A 123 6.89 -2.13 14.88
C TYR A 123 5.65 -1.31 15.23
N ILE A 124 4.73 -1.13 14.28
CA ILE A 124 3.49 -0.36 14.48
C ILE A 124 2.65 -0.99 15.60
N HIS A 125 2.48 -2.31 15.58
CA HIS A 125 1.75 -3.04 16.62
C HIS A 125 2.37 -2.88 18.02
N GLU A 126 3.70 -3.00 18.13
CA GLU A 126 4.41 -2.99 19.41
C GLU A 126 4.61 -1.58 19.98
N LYS A 127 4.74 -0.57 19.12
CA LYS A 127 5.15 0.78 19.53
C LYS A 127 4.05 1.83 19.42
N THR A 128 2.88 1.47 18.91
CA THR A 128 1.78 2.41 18.71
C THR A 128 0.45 1.83 19.15
N ASP A 129 -0.57 2.67 19.19
CA ASP A 129 -1.97 2.30 19.45
C ASP A 129 -2.81 2.21 18.18
N ILE A 130 -2.17 2.22 17.01
CA ILE A 130 -2.82 2.04 15.70
C ILE A 130 -3.33 0.61 15.58
N LYS A 131 -4.51 0.46 14.97
CA LYS A 131 -5.13 -0.83 14.68
C LYS A 131 -5.56 -0.97 13.22
N VAL A 132 -5.63 0.12 12.49
CA VAL A 132 -6.05 0.16 11.09
C VAL A 132 -4.95 0.80 10.26
N LEU A 133 -4.61 0.20 9.11
CA LEU A 133 -3.62 0.71 8.17
C LEU A 133 -4.25 0.90 6.79
N LEU A 134 -4.14 2.11 6.24
CA LEU A 134 -4.40 2.37 4.83
C LEU A 134 -3.12 2.12 4.01
N THR A 135 -3.28 1.44 2.87
CA THR A 135 -2.19 1.08 1.96
C THR A 135 -2.49 1.47 0.52
N GLY A 136 -1.46 1.52 -0.33
CA GLY A 136 -1.58 1.75 -1.77
C GLY A 136 -1.70 0.48 -2.62
N GLU A 137 -1.95 -0.69 -2.01
CA GLU A 137 -2.07 -1.97 -2.71
C GLU A 137 -3.21 -1.96 -3.75
N ILE A 138 -3.15 -2.84 -4.72
CA ILE A 138 -4.10 -3.03 -5.86
C ILE A 138 -3.89 -2.02 -7.00
N SER A 139 -3.21 -0.90 -6.80
CA SER A 139 -3.05 0.08 -7.87
C SER A 139 -2.32 -0.50 -9.08
N ASP A 140 -1.28 -1.29 -8.86
CA ASP A 140 -0.51 -1.91 -9.94
C ASP A 140 -1.32 -2.95 -10.73
N GLU A 141 -2.22 -3.67 -10.08
CA GLU A 141 -3.10 -4.63 -10.75
C GLU A 141 -4.13 -3.94 -11.63
N LEU A 142 -4.56 -2.73 -11.25
CA LEU A 142 -5.52 -1.93 -12.01
C LEU A 142 -4.86 -1.16 -13.16
N PHE A 143 -3.74 -0.48 -12.88
CA PHE A 143 -3.09 0.45 -13.82
C PHE A 143 -1.91 -0.15 -14.57
N GLY A 144 -1.49 -1.34 -14.19
CA GLY A 144 -0.44 -2.12 -14.86
C GLY A 144 0.92 -2.04 -14.19
N TYR A 145 1.65 -3.11 -14.35
CA TYR A 145 3.07 -3.24 -13.99
C TYR A 145 3.96 -2.84 -15.16
N LYS A 146 5.22 -2.60 -14.90
CA LYS A 146 6.19 -2.28 -15.95
C LYS A 146 6.20 -3.30 -17.11
N TYR A 147 5.94 -4.58 -16.84
CA TYR A 147 5.91 -5.59 -17.89
C TYR A 147 4.66 -5.49 -18.78
N THR A 148 3.56 -4.93 -18.29
CA THR A 148 2.34 -4.76 -19.08
C THR A 148 2.46 -3.68 -20.15
N ASP A 149 3.48 -2.80 -20.07
CA ASP A 149 3.80 -1.83 -21.11
C ASP A 149 4.17 -2.50 -22.45
N PHE A 150 4.53 -3.80 -22.40
CA PHE A 150 4.82 -4.61 -23.59
C PHE A 150 3.58 -5.32 -24.15
N ALA A 151 2.39 -5.06 -23.65
CA ALA A 151 1.16 -5.62 -24.19
C ALA A 151 1.00 -5.23 -25.67
N PRO A 152 0.64 -6.20 -26.56
CA PRO A 152 0.57 -5.93 -27.99
C PRO A 152 -0.63 -5.04 -28.38
N SER A 153 -1.62 -4.88 -27.51
CA SER A 153 -2.77 -3.99 -27.72
C SER A 153 -3.40 -3.58 -26.39
N ALA A 154 -4.25 -2.57 -26.42
CA ALA A 154 -5.04 -2.13 -25.25
C ALA A 154 -5.96 -3.24 -24.74
N GLU A 155 -6.52 -4.06 -25.64
CA GLU A 155 -7.39 -5.18 -25.26
C GLU A 155 -6.62 -6.26 -24.49
N GLU A 156 -5.40 -6.57 -24.90
CA GLU A 156 -4.55 -7.54 -24.20
C GLU A 156 -4.06 -6.98 -22.85
N PHE A 157 -3.76 -5.68 -22.79
CA PHE A 157 -3.48 -5.01 -21.51
C PHE A 157 -4.67 -5.14 -20.56
N GLN A 158 -5.88 -4.81 -21.01
CA GLN A 158 -7.09 -4.89 -20.20
C GLN A 158 -7.37 -6.32 -19.70
N LYS A 159 -7.18 -7.33 -20.55
CA LYS A 159 -7.32 -8.74 -20.15
C LYS A 159 -6.35 -9.13 -19.04
N GLU A 160 -5.11 -8.68 -19.12
CA GLU A 160 -4.10 -8.95 -18.08
C GLU A 160 -4.47 -8.25 -16.76
N SER A 161 -4.89 -6.97 -16.79
CA SER A 161 -5.34 -6.25 -15.58
C SER A 161 -6.54 -6.95 -14.95
N GLN A 162 -7.56 -7.32 -15.71
CA GLN A 162 -8.71 -8.08 -15.22
C GLN A 162 -8.31 -9.44 -14.61
N LYS A 163 -7.31 -10.11 -15.20
CA LYS A 163 -6.76 -11.35 -14.66
C LYS A 163 -6.09 -11.07 -13.31
N ARG A 164 -5.24 -10.04 -13.21
CA ARG A 164 -4.55 -9.68 -11.96
C ARG A 164 -5.53 -9.35 -10.84
N VAL A 165 -6.57 -8.59 -11.15
CA VAL A 165 -7.64 -8.29 -10.17
C VAL A 165 -8.35 -9.57 -9.69
N ARG A 166 -8.62 -10.53 -10.57
CA ARG A 166 -9.19 -11.83 -10.15
C ARG A 166 -8.25 -12.68 -9.30
N GLU A 167 -6.95 -12.50 -9.50
CA GLU A 167 -5.89 -13.29 -8.85
C GLU A 167 -5.24 -12.58 -7.65
N LEU A 168 -5.80 -11.46 -7.15
CA LEU A 168 -5.27 -10.67 -6.02
C LEU A 168 -4.92 -11.53 -4.80
N HIS A 169 -5.71 -12.56 -4.53
CA HIS A 169 -5.53 -13.50 -3.42
C HIS A 169 -4.31 -14.42 -3.57
N MET A 170 -3.62 -14.38 -4.71
CA MET A 170 -2.47 -15.25 -5.00
C MET A 170 -1.12 -14.51 -4.93
N TYR A 171 -1.13 -13.16 -4.94
CA TYR A 171 0.08 -12.34 -5.12
C TYR A 171 0.26 -11.29 -4.02
N ASP A 172 0.49 -10.04 -4.40
CA ASP A 172 0.91 -8.98 -3.47
C ASP A 172 -0.13 -8.65 -2.40
N VAL A 173 -1.43 -8.74 -2.71
CA VAL A 173 -2.49 -8.53 -1.71
C VAL A 173 -2.51 -9.65 -0.66
N LEU A 174 -2.26 -10.92 -1.05
CA LEU A 174 -2.12 -12.01 -0.09
C LEU A 174 -0.95 -11.77 0.88
N ARG A 175 0.18 -11.34 0.33
CA ARG A 175 1.38 -10.96 1.10
C ARG A 175 1.06 -9.84 2.09
N ALA A 176 0.44 -8.77 1.61
CA ALA A 176 0.08 -7.61 2.43
C ALA A 176 -0.90 -8.00 3.55
N ASP A 177 -1.97 -8.72 3.21
CA ASP A 177 -2.96 -9.20 4.17
C ASP A 177 -2.32 -10.03 5.29
N ARG A 178 -1.50 -11.02 4.95
CA ARG A 178 -0.85 -11.87 5.94
C ARG A 178 0.13 -11.10 6.84
N CYS A 179 0.95 -10.22 6.27
CA CYS A 179 1.92 -9.43 7.04
C CYS A 179 1.25 -8.44 7.99
N ILE A 180 0.11 -7.87 7.60
CA ILE A 180 -0.64 -6.90 8.41
C ILE A 180 -1.46 -7.63 9.48
N SER A 181 -2.22 -8.66 9.10
CA SER A 181 -3.15 -9.35 10.00
C SER A 181 -2.45 -10.12 11.12
N VAL A 182 -1.28 -10.75 10.86
CA VAL A 182 -0.51 -11.45 11.92
C VAL A 182 -0.07 -10.51 13.04
N ASN A 183 0.08 -9.23 12.74
CA ASN A 183 0.41 -8.18 13.70
C ASN A 183 -0.85 -7.53 14.33
N SER A 184 -2.02 -8.18 14.25
CA SER A 184 -3.28 -7.68 14.81
C SER A 184 -3.66 -6.29 14.30
N LEU A 185 -3.36 -6.01 13.04
CA LEU A 185 -3.69 -4.79 12.31
C LEU A 185 -4.70 -5.11 11.21
N GLU A 186 -5.60 -4.17 10.92
CA GLU A 186 -6.56 -4.25 9.82
C GLU A 186 -6.03 -3.49 8.60
N ALA A 187 -5.95 -4.15 7.46
CA ALA A 187 -5.61 -3.51 6.19
C ALA A 187 -6.84 -2.90 5.53
N ARG A 188 -6.72 -1.66 5.08
CA ARG A 188 -7.72 -0.99 4.23
C ARG A 188 -7.07 -0.53 2.94
N VAL A 189 -7.69 -0.91 1.82
CA VAL A 189 -7.13 -0.76 0.48
C VAL A 189 -8.06 0.10 -0.36
N PRO A 190 -7.84 1.43 -0.44
CA PRO A 190 -8.72 2.34 -1.18
C PRO A 190 -8.85 2.03 -2.67
N PHE A 191 -7.76 1.61 -3.34
CA PHE A 191 -7.79 1.22 -4.75
C PHE A 191 -8.65 -0.01 -5.00
N GLY A 192 -8.93 -0.82 -3.98
CA GLY A 192 -9.86 -1.95 -4.03
C GLY A 192 -11.33 -1.56 -3.76
N ASP A 193 -11.70 -0.28 -3.78
CA ASP A 193 -13.10 0.13 -3.72
C ASP A 193 -13.84 -0.38 -4.96
N LEU A 194 -14.98 -1.05 -4.75
CA LEU A 194 -15.68 -1.72 -5.85
C LEU A 194 -16.13 -0.74 -6.93
N ASP A 195 -16.61 0.45 -6.55
CA ASP A 195 -17.02 1.49 -7.50
C ASP A 195 -15.82 2.03 -8.31
N PHE A 196 -14.62 2.00 -7.71
CA PHE A 196 -13.38 2.39 -8.37
C PHE A 196 -12.92 1.31 -9.34
N VAL A 197 -12.82 0.06 -8.87
CA VAL A 197 -12.39 -1.10 -9.67
C VAL A 197 -13.31 -1.34 -10.87
N GLU A 198 -14.63 -1.17 -10.71
CA GLU A 198 -15.58 -1.35 -11.80
C GLU A 198 -15.45 -0.26 -12.87
N TYR A 199 -15.02 0.93 -12.48
CA TYR A 199 -14.85 2.05 -13.42
C TYR A 199 -13.54 1.96 -14.21
N VAL A 200 -12.44 1.57 -13.58
CA VAL A 200 -11.10 1.46 -14.18
C VAL A 200 -10.99 0.19 -15.00
#